data_7c081b665f213a2cbed52fe8cdb95f79
#
_entry.id   7c081b665f213a2cbed52fe8cdb95f79
#
_cell.length_a   1.000
_cell.length_b   1.000
_cell.length_c   1.000
_cell.angle_alpha   90.00
_cell.angle_beta   90.00
_cell.angle_gamma   90.00
#
_symmetry.space_group_name_H-M   'P 1'
#
loop_
_entity.id
_entity.type
_entity.pdbx_description
1 polymer ?
#
loop_
_entity_poly.entity_id
_entity_poly.type
_entity_poly.pdbx_seq_one_letter_code
_entity_poly.pdbx_strand_id
1 'polypeptide(L)'
;MRRLLIIGCGDVGLRLAKAVKGRWRIYALTHSQSRFSELRTEGITPVSGDLDHPETLIRIAGLAHDVVHLAPPPGSGIRDLRTLNLIRTLAKGGSLPQRLVYISTSGVYGDCGGDVIDETRRTQPSSDRARRRLDAEKRIRAWGLESGVQVSILRVPGIYSAGRLPIARLKQRIPVLAPERDPYTNHIHAEDLTRSVFAALTRGRRGRAYNASDDCWMRVGDYFDLVAEQFNLPRPRRVSWEVAQNELPENVLSFLRESRRLANGRLKKELRVRLRYPSVQQGVVAAWKATQSF
;
A
#
# COMPACT_ATOMS: atom_id res chain seq x y z
N MET A 1 4.95 27.71 4.20
CA MET A 1 4.22 26.53 3.73
C MET A 1 5.00 25.26 4.10
N ARG A 2 4.35 24.23 4.67
CA ARG A 2 5.03 22.96 5.01
C ARG A 2 5.51 22.24 3.74
N ARG A 3 6.58 21.48 3.84
CA ARG A 3 7.17 20.71 2.74
C ARG A 3 6.87 19.23 2.96
N LEU A 4 6.30 18.56 1.94
CA LEU A 4 6.02 17.13 1.92
C LEU A 4 6.93 16.45 0.91
N LEU A 5 7.64 15.41 1.31
CA LEU A 5 8.43 14.55 0.44
C LEU A 5 7.70 13.22 0.23
N ILE A 6 7.42 12.87 -1.01
CA ILE A 6 6.81 11.59 -1.41
C ILE A 6 7.90 10.70 -2.00
N ILE A 7 8.13 9.56 -1.36
CA ILE A 7 9.04 8.51 -1.83
C ILE A 7 8.21 7.44 -2.52
N GLY A 8 8.36 7.30 -3.85
CA GLY A 8 7.51 6.40 -4.65
C GLY A 8 6.20 7.05 -5.10
N CYS A 9 6.31 8.14 -5.87
CA CYS A 9 5.15 8.90 -6.37
C CYS A 9 4.50 8.21 -7.60
N GLY A 10 3.89 7.02 -7.38
CA GLY A 10 3.00 6.34 -8.31
C GLY A 10 1.54 6.80 -8.15
N ASP A 11 0.56 5.95 -8.51
CA ASP A 11 -0.87 6.28 -8.47
C ASP A 11 -1.33 6.86 -7.11
N VAL A 12 -1.03 6.18 -5.99
CA VAL A 12 -1.40 6.67 -4.66
C VAL A 12 -0.66 7.97 -4.31
N GLY A 13 0.60 8.11 -4.69
CA GLY A 13 1.39 9.33 -4.48
C GLY A 13 0.84 10.53 -5.26
N LEU A 14 0.44 10.35 -6.51
CA LEU A 14 -0.19 11.39 -7.33
C LEU A 14 -1.57 11.79 -6.76
N ARG A 15 -2.39 10.83 -6.36
CA ARG A 15 -3.67 11.11 -5.68
C ARG A 15 -3.46 11.90 -4.38
N LEU A 16 -2.45 11.51 -3.59
CA LEU A 16 -2.10 12.25 -2.38
C LEU A 16 -1.68 13.69 -2.70
N ALA A 17 -0.82 13.88 -3.68
CA ALA A 17 -0.36 15.19 -4.11
C ALA A 17 -1.55 16.10 -4.50
N LYS A 18 -2.49 15.58 -5.29
CA LYS A 18 -3.74 16.29 -5.65
C LYS A 18 -4.57 16.64 -4.42
N ALA A 19 -4.74 15.71 -3.49
CA ALA A 19 -5.54 15.90 -2.29
C ALA A 19 -4.96 16.93 -1.29
N VAL A 20 -3.66 17.15 -1.31
CA VAL A 20 -2.97 18.08 -0.39
C VAL A 20 -2.49 19.37 -1.06
N LYS A 21 -2.80 19.56 -2.33
CA LYS A 21 -2.48 20.78 -3.11
C LYS A 21 -2.92 22.04 -2.36
N GLY A 22 -2.06 23.06 -2.31
CA GLY A 22 -2.31 24.28 -1.56
C GLY A 22 -1.97 24.22 -0.05
N ARG A 23 -1.84 23.03 0.54
CA ARG A 23 -1.47 22.85 1.96
C ARG A 23 0.02 22.57 2.18
N TRP A 24 0.66 21.88 1.21
CA TRP A 24 2.08 21.56 1.21
C TRP A 24 2.73 21.98 -0.10
N ARG A 25 4.01 22.37 -0.02
CA ARG A 25 4.91 22.31 -1.16
C ARG A 25 5.39 20.88 -1.31
N ILE A 26 5.12 20.26 -2.46
CA ILE A 26 5.26 18.82 -2.66
C ILE A 26 6.54 18.54 -3.44
N TYR A 27 7.34 17.61 -2.94
CA TYR A 27 8.51 17.05 -3.57
C TYR A 27 8.32 15.56 -3.78
N ALA A 28 8.83 15.00 -4.88
CA ALA A 28 8.80 13.57 -5.13
C ALA A 28 10.17 13.05 -5.51
N LEU A 29 10.67 12.06 -4.74
CA LEU A 29 11.88 11.33 -5.11
C LEU A 29 11.57 10.40 -6.29
N THR A 30 12.36 10.47 -7.35
CA THR A 30 12.30 9.58 -8.51
C THR A 30 13.67 9.38 -9.14
N HIS A 31 13.97 8.13 -9.55
CA HIS A 31 15.17 7.82 -10.32
C HIS A 31 14.97 8.04 -11.82
N SER A 32 13.72 8.10 -12.29
CA SER A 32 13.39 8.28 -13.71
C SER A 32 13.22 9.75 -14.07
N GLN A 33 14.15 10.27 -14.86
CA GLN A 33 14.08 11.64 -15.37
C GLN A 33 12.91 11.84 -16.34
N SER A 34 12.48 10.79 -17.05
CA SER A 34 11.31 10.84 -17.93
C SER A 34 10.02 11.25 -17.24
N ARG A 35 9.93 11.04 -15.90
CA ARG A 35 8.79 11.45 -15.08
C ARG A 35 8.80 12.91 -14.64
N PHE A 36 9.89 13.65 -14.89
CA PHE A 36 10.01 15.02 -14.39
C PHE A 36 8.95 15.95 -14.95
N SER A 37 8.64 15.85 -16.23
CA SER A 37 7.61 16.67 -16.89
C SER A 37 6.23 16.37 -16.29
N GLU A 38 5.84 15.11 -16.22
CA GLU A 38 4.59 14.66 -15.59
C GLU A 38 4.43 15.21 -14.17
N LEU A 39 5.45 15.05 -13.32
CA LEU A 39 5.40 15.51 -11.94
C LEU A 39 5.25 17.04 -11.84
N ARG A 40 5.95 17.81 -12.69
CA ARG A 40 5.83 19.28 -12.72
C ARG A 40 4.44 19.74 -13.14
N THR A 41 3.84 19.10 -14.12
CA THR A 41 2.46 19.38 -14.57
C THR A 41 1.46 19.18 -13.43
N GLU A 42 1.69 18.19 -12.55
CA GLU A 42 0.87 17.95 -11.36
C GLU A 42 1.21 18.90 -10.19
N GLY A 43 2.12 19.86 -10.37
CA GLY A 43 2.55 20.81 -9.34
C GLY A 43 3.51 20.21 -8.30
N ILE A 44 4.20 19.13 -8.65
CA ILE A 44 5.15 18.42 -7.80
C ILE A 44 6.58 18.76 -8.23
N THR A 45 7.45 19.13 -7.31
CA THR A 45 8.87 19.33 -7.59
C THR A 45 9.60 17.99 -7.59
N PRO A 46 10.09 17.48 -8.74
CA PRO A 46 10.84 16.24 -8.77
C PRO A 46 12.22 16.42 -8.16
N VAL A 47 12.65 15.42 -7.39
CA VAL A 47 14.01 15.30 -6.83
C VAL A 47 14.62 14.02 -7.39
N SER A 48 15.75 14.16 -8.09
CA SER A 48 16.47 12.99 -8.62
C SER A 48 17.15 12.24 -7.50
N GLY A 49 16.99 10.91 -7.49
CA GLY A 49 17.66 10.00 -6.56
C GLY A 49 17.06 8.61 -6.61
N ASP A 50 17.88 7.62 -6.27
CA ASP A 50 17.52 6.21 -6.27
C ASP A 50 17.76 5.59 -4.89
N LEU A 51 16.76 4.91 -4.34
CA LEU A 51 16.86 4.25 -3.04
C LEU A 51 17.86 3.08 -3.03
N ASP A 52 18.18 2.51 -4.19
CA ASP A 52 19.21 1.49 -4.31
C ASP A 52 20.63 2.09 -4.35
N HIS A 53 20.76 3.41 -4.61
CA HIS A 53 21.99 4.17 -4.72
C HIS A 53 22.02 5.32 -3.68
N PRO A 54 22.40 5.03 -2.40
CA PRO A 54 22.30 5.99 -1.29
C PRO A 54 23.09 7.30 -1.49
N GLU A 55 24.14 7.29 -2.28
CA GLU A 55 24.93 8.47 -2.64
C GLU A 55 24.12 9.51 -3.43
N THR A 56 23.08 9.08 -4.15
CA THR A 56 22.19 9.95 -4.92
C THR A 56 21.14 10.64 -4.06
N LEU A 57 20.96 10.24 -2.81
CA LEU A 57 19.86 10.67 -1.94
C LEU A 57 20.17 11.95 -1.15
N ILE A 58 21.38 12.48 -1.19
CA ILE A 58 21.79 13.60 -0.30
C ILE A 58 20.85 14.81 -0.37
N ARG A 59 20.22 15.04 -1.52
CA ARG A 59 19.31 16.17 -1.75
C ARG A 59 18.00 16.11 -0.96
N ILE A 60 17.65 14.95 -0.38
CA ILE A 60 16.45 14.82 0.46
C ILE A 60 16.73 15.02 1.95
N ALA A 61 18.00 15.10 2.35
CA ALA A 61 18.39 15.39 3.74
C ALA A 61 17.96 16.82 4.12
N GLY A 62 17.17 16.97 5.19
CA GLY A 62 16.65 18.26 5.65
C GLY A 62 15.62 18.93 4.72
N LEU A 63 15.21 18.26 3.63
CA LEU A 63 14.32 18.85 2.62
C LEU A 63 12.90 19.08 3.12
N ALA A 64 12.33 18.15 3.87
CA ALA A 64 10.89 18.13 4.14
C ALA A 64 10.55 18.01 5.63
N HIS A 65 9.40 18.61 6.01
CA HIS A 65 8.83 18.51 7.35
C HIS A 65 8.04 17.20 7.52
N ASP A 66 7.45 16.70 6.43
CA ASP A 66 6.63 15.48 6.41
C ASP A 66 7.12 14.58 5.28
N VAL A 67 7.18 13.27 5.54
CA VAL A 67 7.61 12.26 4.57
C VAL A 67 6.54 11.19 4.44
N VAL A 68 6.23 10.80 3.21
CA VAL A 68 5.38 9.64 2.90
C VAL A 68 6.20 8.65 2.08
N HIS A 69 6.39 7.46 2.62
CA HIS A 69 7.15 6.40 1.98
C HIS A 69 6.21 5.33 1.41
N LEU A 70 6.01 5.39 0.08
CA LEU A 70 5.14 4.52 -0.72
C LEU A 70 5.94 3.57 -1.61
N ALA A 71 7.26 3.76 -1.73
CA ALA A 71 8.08 2.96 -2.61
C ALA A 71 8.07 1.48 -2.20
N PRO A 72 8.11 0.55 -3.16
CA PRO A 72 8.23 -0.87 -2.87
C PRO A 72 9.63 -1.18 -2.30
N PRO A 73 9.76 -2.25 -1.50
CA PRO A 73 11.06 -2.76 -1.10
C PRO A 73 11.83 -3.30 -2.31
N PRO A 74 13.12 -3.66 -2.15
CA PRO A 74 13.88 -4.35 -3.20
C PRO A 74 13.18 -5.62 -3.69
N GLY A 75 13.51 -6.07 -4.90
CA GLY A 75 12.90 -7.26 -5.51
C GLY A 75 13.33 -8.58 -4.85
N SER A 76 14.48 -8.64 -4.20
CA SER A 76 15.10 -9.85 -3.64
C SER A 76 15.55 -9.67 -2.20
N GLY A 77 15.92 -10.78 -1.55
CA GLY A 77 16.36 -10.83 -0.16
C GLY A 77 15.20 -10.69 0.84
N ILE A 78 15.52 -10.65 2.13
CA ILE A 78 14.56 -10.55 3.23
C ILE A 78 14.63 -9.22 3.99
N ARG A 79 15.57 -8.33 3.64
CA ARG A 79 15.78 -7.02 4.25
C ARG A 79 15.38 -5.89 3.31
N ASP A 80 14.84 -4.82 3.84
CA ASP A 80 14.54 -3.61 3.06
C ASP A 80 15.69 -2.60 3.16
N LEU A 81 16.65 -2.73 2.24
CA LEU A 81 17.79 -1.81 2.16
C LEU A 81 17.38 -0.42 1.65
N ARG A 82 16.33 -0.31 0.83
CA ARG A 82 15.79 0.98 0.35
C ARG A 82 15.32 1.84 1.51
N THR A 83 14.54 1.24 2.42
CA THR A 83 14.09 1.94 3.64
C THR A 83 15.27 2.28 4.55
N LEU A 84 16.27 1.40 4.68
CA LEU A 84 17.48 1.69 5.45
C LEU A 84 18.25 2.91 4.87
N ASN A 85 18.45 2.95 3.55
CA ASN A 85 19.12 4.06 2.87
C ASN A 85 18.36 5.37 3.04
N LEU A 86 17.02 5.31 2.94
CA LEU A 86 16.15 6.48 3.17
C LEU A 86 16.33 7.05 4.57
N ILE A 87 16.16 6.25 5.62
CA ILE A 87 16.25 6.76 7.01
C ILE A 87 17.65 7.24 7.36
N ARG A 88 18.71 6.57 6.87
CA ARG A 88 20.10 7.03 7.03
C ARG A 88 20.33 8.39 6.38
N THR A 89 19.76 8.63 5.21
CA THR A 89 19.87 9.92 4.53
C THR A 89 19.08 11.00 5.25
N LEU A 90 17.85 10.71 5.67
CA LEU A 90 17.05 11.66 6.45
C LEU A 90 17.74 12.06 7.76
N ALA A 91 18.46 11.13 8.39
CA ALA A 91 19.21 11.37 9.63
C ALA A 91 20.45 12.26 9.44
N LYS A 92 20.98 12.41 8.21
CA LYS A 92 22.14 13.28 7.91
C LYS A 92 21.77 14.77 7.79
N GLY A 93 20.47 15.07 7.67
CA GLY A 93 20.03 16.46 7.52
C GLY A 93 20.18 17.28 8.79
N GLY A 94 20.50 18.59 8.66
CA GLY A 94 20.51 19.53 9.79
C GLY A 94 19.14 19.72 10.44
N SER A 95 18.05 19.27 9.78
CA SER A 95 16.70 19.17 10.35
C SER A 95 16.04 17.84 9.97
N LEU A 96 15.50 17.15 10.97
CA LEU A 96 14.76 15.91 10.77
C LEU A 96 13.31 16.21 10.34
N PRO A 97 12.65 15.30 9.60
CA PRO A 97 11.23 15.42 9.39
C PRO A 97 10.47 15.27 10.72
N GLN A 98 9.36 15.96 10.85
CA GLN A 98 8.50 15.86 12.03
C GLN A 98 7.67 14.56 11.99
N ARG A 99 7.27 14.16 10.78
CA ARG A 99 6.39 12.99 10.56
C ARG A 99 6.86 12.14 9.40
N LEU A 100 6.72 10.83 9.56
CA LEU A 100 6.91 9.84 8.50
C LEU A 100 5.73 8.88 8.49
N VAL A 101 5.06 8.76 7.35
CA VAL A 101 4.04 7.73 7.10
C VAL A 101 4.62 6.68 6.16
N TYR A 102 4.58 5.42 6.57
CA TYR A 102 5.07 4.29 5.79
C TYR A 102 3.91 3.40 5.35
N ILE A 103 3.88 3.04 4.07
CA ILE A 103 2.96 2.03 3.53
C ILE A 103 3.61 0.66 3.62
N SER A 104 3.13 -0.14 4.57
CA SER A 104 3.44 -1.56 4.73
C SER A 104 2.39 -2.42 4.02
N THR A 105 2.36 -3.70 4.30
CA THR A 105 1.39 -4.65 3.76
C THR A 105 0.70 -5.44 4.87
N SER A 106 -0.54 -5.86 4.64
CA SER A 106 -1.22 -6.84 5.51
C SER A 106 -0.53 -8.21 5.51
N GLY A 107 0.30 -8.52 4.51
CA GLY A 107 1.09 -9.75 4.45
C GLY A 107 2.07 -9.93 5.62
N VAL A 108 2.40 -8.88 6.39
CA VAL A 108 3.24 -9.00 7.58
C VAL A 108 2.64 -9.89 8.67
N TYR A 109 1.33 -10.11 8.64
CA TYR A 109 0.66 -11.02 9.58
C TYR A 109 0.87 -12.51 9.22
N GLY A 110 1.13 -12.83 7.95
CA GLY A 110 1.15 -14.19 7.42
C GLY A 110 -0.25 -14.79 7.35
N ASP A 111 -0.35 -16.10 7.34
CA ASP A 111 -1.62 -16.79 7.44
C ASP A 111 -2.20 -16.70 8.85
N CYS A 112 -3.49 -16.47 8.95
CA CYS A 112 -4.23 -16.38 10.20
C CYS A 112 -5.43 -17.33 10.22
N GLY A 113 -5.49 -18.33 9.32
CA GLY A 113 -6.58 -19.30 9.24
C GLY A 113 -7.96 -18.66 8.99
N GLY A 114 -8.01 -17.44 8.45
CA GLY A 114 -9.26 -16.70 8.27
C GLY A 114 -9.76 -15.95 9.49
N ASP A 115 -9.00 -15.88 10.59
CA ASP A 115 -9.38 -15.11 11.78
C ASP A 115 -9.63 -13.63 11.48
N VAL A 116 -10.51 -13.00 12.26
CA VAL A 116 -10.61 -11.54 12.33
C VAL A 116 -9.49 -11.03 13.22
N ILE A 117 -8.60 -10.24 12.65
CA ILE A 117 -7.38 -9.75 13.34
C ILE A 117 -7.31 -8.23 13.33
N ASP A 118 -6.78 -7.67 14.39
CA ASP A 118 -6.41 -6.27 14.48
C ASP A 118 -4.88 -6.07 14.49
N GLU A 119 -4.44 -4.85 14.72
CA GLU A 119 -3.02 -4.48 14.68
C GLU A 119 -2.21 -4.97 15.89
N THR A 120 -2.84 -5.59 16.89
CA THR A 120 -2.17 -6.24 18.03
C THR A 120 -1.73 -7.67 17.71
N ARG A 121 -2.30 -8.28 16.66
CA ARG A 121 -1.90 -9.61 16.20
C ARG A 121 -0.41 -9.65 15.90
N ARG A 122 0.27 -10.67 16.42
CA ARG A 122 1.69 -10.92 16.17
C ARG A 122 1.94 -11.06 14.66
N THR A 123 2.99 -10.40 14.17
CA THR A 123 3.42 -10.51 12.77
C THR A 123 4.25 -11.77 12.55
N GLN A 124 3.88 -12.56 11.54
CA GLN A 124 4.53 -13.83 11.15
C GLN A 124 4.59 -13.96 9.62
N PRO A 125 5.35 -13.09 8.91
CA PRO A 125 5.37 -13.08 7.46
C PRO A 125 5.89 -14.40 6.89
N SER A 126 5.16 -15.00 5.97
CA SER A 126 5.52 -16.24 5.27
C SER A 126 6.37 -15.99 4.03
N SER A 127 6.15 -14.90 3.30
CA SER A 127 6.84 -14.56 2.06
C SER A 127 7.98 -13.56 2.28
N ASP A 128 9.04 -13.63 1.45
CA ASP A 128 10.18 -12.70 1.52
C ASP A 128 9.76 -11.25 1.31
N ARG A 129 8.77 -11.01 0.43
CA ARG A 129 8.16 -9.69 0.25
C ARG A 129 7.59 -9.15 1.56
N ALA A 130 6.88 -9.98 2.32
CA ALA A 130 6.30 -9.58 3.61
C ALA A 130 7.39 -9.43 4.69
N ARG A 131 8.44 -10.26 4.67
CA ARG A 131 9.61 -10.13 5.56
C ARG A 131 10.32 -8.80 5.35
N ARG A 132 10.56 -8.37 4.09
CA ARG A 132 11.12 -7.05 3.78
C ARG A 132 10.26 -5.92 4.35
N ARG A 133 8.94 -5.99 4.18
CA ARG A 133 8.03 -4.97 4.74
C ARG A 133 8.08 -4.93 6.27
N LEU A 134 8.16 -6.08 6.93
CA LEU A 134 8.32 -6.15 8.39
C LEU A 134 9.69 -5.62 8.85
N ASP A 135 10.77 -5.90 8.12
CA ASP A 135 12.11 -5.33 8.39
C ASP A 135 12.05 -3.79 8.32
N ALA A 136 11.40 -3.23 7.29
CA ALA A 136 11.17 -1.79 7.18
C ALA A 136 10.36 -1.22 8.35
N GLU A 137 9.25 -1.88 8.75
CA GLU A 137 8.46 -1.45 9.92
C GLU A 137 9.31 -1.35 11.18
N LYS A 138 10.15 -2.37 11.43
CA LYS A 138 11.04 -2.40 12.60
C LYS A 138 12.06 -1.26 12.58
N ARG A 139 12.73 -1.06 11.44
CA ARG A 139 13.75 0.00 11.27
C ARG A 139 13.16 1.39 11.43
N ILE A 140 12.04 1.65 10.79
CA ILE A 140 11.36 2.96 10.85
C ILE A 140 10.88 3.25 12.27
N ARG A 141 10.35 2.24 13.00
CA ARG A 141 9.96 2.41 14.40
C ARG A 141 11.14 2.70 15.31
N ALA A 142 12.24 1.93 15.19
CA ALA A 142 13.45 2.16 15.97
C ALA A 142 13.99 3.58 15.74
N TRP A 143 14.17 3.96 14.47
CA TRP A 143 14.60 5.30 14.12
C TRP A 143 13.66 6.40 14.64
N GLY A 144 12.35 6.21 14.55
CA GLY A 144 11.37 7.17 15.08
C GLY A 144 11.42 7.31 16.60
N LEU A 145 11.75 6.24 17.33
CA LEU A 145 11.95 6.29 18.80
C LEU A 145 13.23 7.07 19.16
N GLU A 146 14.32 6.80 18.48
CA GLU A 146 15.63 7.41 18.72
C GLU A 146 15.66 8.90 18.31
N SER A 147 15.08 9.22 17.14
CA SER A 147 15.15 10.57 16.56
C SER A 147 14.04 11.52 16.99
N GLY A 148 13.01 11.05 17.66
CA GLY A 148 11.83 11.84 17.98
C GLY A 148 10.83 12.02 16.84
N VAL A 149 11.11 11.52 15.65
CA VAL A 149 10.21 11.57 14.48
C VAL A 149 8.93 10.80 14.74
N GLN A 150 7.78 11.42 14.47
CA GLN A 150 6.48 10.76 14.61
C GLN A 150 6.24 9.82 13.43
N VAL A 151 6.43 8.53 13.65
CA VAL A 151 6.23 7.49 12.64
C VAL A 151 4.84 6.88 12.75
N SER A 152 4.16 6.72 11.62
CA SER A 152 2.90 5.96 11.49
C SER A 152 3.01 4.95 10.35
N ILE A 153 2.47 3.74 10.56
CA ILE A 153 2.54 2.65 9.60
C ILE A 153 1.13 2.29 9.16
N LEU A 154 0.89 2.23 7.86
CA LEU A 154 -0.35 1.72 7.30
C LEU A 154 -0.10 0.32 6.73
N ARG A 155 -0.74 -0.71 7.29
CA ARG A 155 -0.74 -2.08 6.78
C ARG A 155 -1.86 -2.21 5.77
N VAL A 156 -1.48 -2.23 4.49
CA VAL A 156 -2.40 -2.10 3.36
C VAL A 156 -2.58 -3.47 2.70
N PRO A 157 -3.83 -3.91 2.46
CA PRO A 157 -4.14 -5.12 1.69
C PRO A 157 -4.13 -4.84 0.18
N GLY A 158 -4.96 -5.55 -0.59
CA GLY A 158 -5.16 -5.33 -2.01
C GLY A 158 -5.70 -3.92 -2.31
N ILE A 159 -4.94 -3.11 -3.05
CA ILE A 159 -5.38 -1.78 -3.47
C ILE A 159 -6.10 -1.92 -4.81
N TYR A 160 -7.32 -1.41 -4.92
CA TYR A 160 -8.07 -1.44 -6.16
C TYR A 160 -8.58 -0.04 -6.57
N SER A 161 -8.78 0.13 -7.87
CA SER A 161 -9.36 1.30 -8.54
C SER A 161 -9.64 0.93 -10.00
N ALA A 162 -10.19 1.82 -10.82
CA ALA A 162 -10.51 1.56 -12.24
C ALA A 162 -9.35 0.90 -13.01
N GLY A 163 -8.11 1.38 -12.85
CA GLY A 163 -6.91 0.83 -13.51
C GLY A 163 -6.25 -0.35 -12.79
N ARG A 164 -6.84 -0.88 -11.70
CA ARG A 164 -6.23 -1.92 -10.84
C ARG A 164 -7.14 -3.10 -10.51
N LEU A 165 -8.23 -3.23 -11.22
CA LEU A 165 -9.10 -4.40 -11.12
C LEU A 165 -8.47 -5.60 -11.85
N PRO A 166 -8.79 -6.85 -11.48
CA PRO A 166 -8.20 -8.06 -12.07
C PRO A 166 -8.75 -8.39 -13.47
N ILE A 167 -9.09 -7.37 -14.29
CA ILE A 167 -9.69 -7.53 -15.62
C ILE A 167 -8.80 -8.37 -16.55
N ALA A 168 -7.48 -8.14 -16.55
CA ALA A 168 -6.56 -8.91 -17.39
C ALA A 168 -6.57 -10.40 -17.02
N ARG A 169 -6.62 -10.72 -15.72
CA ARG A 169 -6.68 -12.13 -15.25
C ARG A 169 -7.99 -12.79 -15.64
N LEU A 170 -9.12 -12.08 -15.56
CA LEU A 170 -10.43 -12.58 -16.01
C LEU A 170 -10.43 -12.85 -17.52
N LYS A 171 -9.92 -11.91 -18.32
CA LYS A 171 -9.80 -12.10 -19.79
C LYS A 171 -8.90 -13.29 -20.17
N GLN A 172 -7.84 -13.53 -19.41
CA GLN A 172 -6.93 -14.66 -19.57
C GLN A 172 -7.51 -15.98 -19.00
N ARG A 173 -8.71 -15.95 -18.42
CA ARG A 173 -9.39 -17.11 -17.83
C ARG A 173 -8.55 -17.80 -16.73
N ILE A 174 -7.72 -17.02 -16.00
CA ILE A 174 -6.92 -17.55 -14.91
C ILE A 174 -7.86 -18.05 -13.80
N PRO A 175 -7.71 -19.31 -13.35
CA PRO A 175 -8.62 -19.90 -12.38
C PRO A 175 -8.48 -19.29 -10.98
N VAL A 176 -9.49 -19.52 -10.15
CA VAL A 176 -9.48 -19.26 -8.71
C VAL A 176 -9.77 -20.56 -7.95
N LEU A 177 -9.50 -20.58 -6.64
CA LEU A 177 -9.72 -21.80 -5.85
C LEU A 177 -11.21 -22.13 -5.67
N ALA A 178 -11.48 -23.40 -5.50
CA ALA A 178 -12.79 -23.90 -5.09
C ALA A 178 -13.13 -23.40 -3.67
N PRO A 179 -14.43 -23.19 -3.33
CA PRO A 179 -14.86 -22.51 -2.10
C PRO A 179 -14.28 -23.09 -0.81
N GLU A 180 -14.00 -24.40 -0.77
CA GLU A 180 -13.47 -25.12 0.40
C GLU A 180 -12.06 -24.65 0.78
N ARG A 181 -11.28 -24.21 -0.20
CA ARG A 181 -9.88 -23.78 -0.05
C ARG A 181 -9.67 -22.30 -0.39
N ASP A 182 -10.73 -21.57 -0.74
CA ASP A 182 -10.65 -20.16 -1.15
C ASP A 182 -10.41 -19.25 0.07
N PRO A 183 -9.24 -18.56 0.16
CA PRO A 183 -8.91 -17.74 1.33
C PRO A 183 -9.70 -16.44 1.37
N TYR A 184 -9.86 -15.89 2.57
CA TYR A 184 -10.31 -14.51 2.73
C TYR A 184 -9.28 -13.52 2.22
N THR A 185 -9.75 -12.53 1.50
CA THR A 185 -8.97 -11.39 1.00
C THR A 185 -9.52 -10.08 1.57
N ASN A 186 -8.68 -9.07 1.63
CA ASN A 186 -9.03 -7.74 2.11
C ASN A 186 -8.63 -6.71 1.06
N HIS A 187 -9.35 -5.61 1.03
CA HIS A 187 -9.15 -4.58 0.02
C HIS A 187 -9.19 -3.18 0.61
N ILE A 188 -8.75 -2.21 -0.17
CA ILE A 188 -9.00 -0.79 0.04
C ILE A 188 -9.02 -0.08 -1.32
N HIS A 189 -9.99 0.79 -1.52
CA HIS A 189 -10.01 1.63 -2.71
C HIS A 189 -8.88 2.67 -2.65
N ALA A 190 -8.24 2.97 -3.80
CA ALA A 190 -7.09 3.88 -3.86
C ALA A 190 -7.38 5.28 -3.30
N GLU A 191 -8.61 5.79 -3.44
CA GLU A 191 -9.02 7.05 -2.83
C GLU A 191 -9.07 6.97 -1.30
N ASP A 192 -9.60 5.88 -0.74
CA ASP A 192 -9.67 5.70 0.70
C ASP A 192 -8.29 5.45 1.32
N LEU A 193 -7.39 4.78 0.59
CA LEU A 193 -5.99 4.71 0.98
C LEU A 193 -5.34 6.11 0.99
N THR A 194 -5.58 6.92 -0.03
CA THR A 194 -5.10 8.31 -0.08
C THR A 194 -5.59 9.11 1.13
N ARG A 195 -6.88 9.01 1.47
CA ARG A 195 -7.47 9.64 2.66
C ARG A 195 -6.83 9.13 3.96
N SER A 196 -6.53 7.83 4.00
CA SER A 196 -5.87 7.19 5.15
C SER A 196 -4.44 7.70 5.32
N VAL A 197 -3.68 7.85 4.24
CA VAL A 197 -2.32 8.44 4.26
C VAL A 197 -2.37 9.89 4.75
N PHE A 198 -3.27 10.71 4.22
CA PHE A 198 -3.48 12.09 4.68
C PHE A 198 -3.85 12.14 6.17
N ALA A 199 -4.76 11.28 6.60
CA ALA A 199 -5.15 11.19 7.99
C ALA A 199 -3.99 10.76 8.90
N ALA A 200 -3.14 9.82 8.47
CA ALA A 200 -1.95 9.41 9.20
C ALA A 200 -0.91 10.53 9.30
N LEU A 201 -0.74 11.36 8.23
CA LEU A 201 0.11 12.55 8.27
C LEU A 201 -0.36 13.60 9.29
N THR A 202 -1.66 13.70 9.55
CA THR A 202 -2.21 14.77 10.38
C THR A 202 -2.60 14.31 11.79
N ARG A 203 -3.00 13.06 11.96
CA ARG A 203 -3.55 12.48 13.19
C ARG A 203 -2.87 11.18 13.65
N GLY A 204 -1.89 10.68 12.87
CA GLY A 204 -1.17 9.46 13.21
C GLY A 204 -0.50 9.57 14.57
N ARG A 205 -0.46 8.46 15.33
CA ARG A 205 0.22 8.40 16.62
C ARG A 205 1.61 7.79 16.48
N ARG A 206 2.53 8.19 17.33
CA ARG A 206 3.94 7.75 17.29
C ARG A 206 4.06 6.23 17.38
N GLY A 207 4.77 5.62 16.43
CA GLY A 207 5.04 4.18 16.37
C GLY A 207 3.82 3.30 16.08
N ARG A 208 2.64 3.89 15.80
CA ARG A 208 1.38 3.17 15.65
C ARG A 208 1.23 2.55 14.26
N ALA A 209 0.72 1.32 14.22
CA ALA A 209 0.26 0.67 13.00
C ALA A 209 -1.27 0.77 12.88
N TYR A 210 -1.76 0.83 11.65
CA TYR A 210 -3.17 0.90 11.29
C TYR A 210 -3.45 -0.05 10.14
N ASN A 211 -4.46 -0.91 10.24
CA ASN A 211 -4.98 -1.69 9.14
C ASN A 211 -5.78 -0.77 8.22
N ALA A 212 -5.22 -0.45 7.05
CA ALA A 212 -5.88 0.40 6.08
C ALA A 212 -6.68 -0.47 5.09
N SER A 213 -7.82 -0.98 5.53
CA SER A 213 -8.76 -1.79 4.75
C SER A 213 -10.15 -1.18 4.75
N ASP A 214 -10.98 -1.59 3.78
CA ASP A 214 -12.42 -1.35 3.80
C ASP A 214 -13.12 -2.22 4.87
N ASP A 215 -14.47 -2.21 4.89
CA ASP A 215 -15.29 -2.92 5.86
C ASP A 215 -15.71 -4.31 5.38
N CYS A 216 -15.21 -4.73 4.21
CA CYS A 216 -15.65 -5.94 3.56
C CYS A 216 -14.62 -7.06 3.72
N TRP A 217 -15.12 -8.22 4.08
CA TRP A 217 -14.35 -9.47 4.04
C TRP A 217 -15.00 -10.41 3.05
N MET A 218 -14.27 -10.78 2.01
CA MET A 218 -14.77 -11.71 0.99
C MET A 218 -13.70 -12.75 0.62
N ARG A 219 -14.12 -13.81 -0.02
CA ARG A 219 -13.20 -14.80 -0.59
C ARG A 219 -12.57 -14.24 -1.86
N VAL A 220 -11.40 -14.76 -2.22
CA VAL A 220 -10.71 -14.32 -3.46
C VAL A 220 -11.59 -14.55 -4.68
N GLY A 221 -12.19 -15.74 -4.78
CA GLY A 221 -13.05 -16.06 -5.90
C GLY A 221 -14.31 -15.20 -5.97
N ASP A 222 -14.93 -14.86 -4.82
CA ASP A 222 -16.09 -13.98 -4.78
C ASP A 222 -15.75 -12.57 -5.27
N TYR A 223 -14.54 -12.09 -4.95
CA TYR A 223 -14.04 -10.82 -5.49
C TYR A 223 -13.91 -10.86 -7.02
N PHE A 224 -13.39 -11.97 -7.56
CA PHE A 224 -13.28 -12.14 -9.01
C PHE A 224 -14.64 -12.26 -9.69
N ASP A 225 -15.59 -12.99 -9.09
CA ASP A 225 -16.96 -13.10 -9.59
C ASP A 225 -17.66 -11.74 -9.62
N LEU A 226 -17.54 -10.97 -8.53
CA LEU A 226 -18.08 -9.60 -8.46
C LEU A 226 -17.55 -8.69 -9.59
N VAL A 227 -16.23 -8.75 -9.85
CA VAL A 227 -15.64 -7.96 -10.93
C VAL A 227 -16.08 -8.48 -12.29
N ALA A 228 -16.16 -9.81 -12.49
CA ALA A 228 -16.61 -10.42 -13.72
C ALA A 228 -18.04 -9.98 -14.07
N GLU A 229 -18.97 -10.07 -13.11
CA GLU A 229 -20.36 -9.64 -13.28
C GLU A 229 -20.44 -8.15 -13.64
N GLN A 230 -19.75 -7.27 -12.88
CA GLN A 230 -19.82 -5.82 -13.11
C GLN A 230 -19.30 -5.41 -14.49
N PHE A 231 -18.31 -6.14 -15.03
CA PHE A 231 -17.68 -5.84 -16.31
C PHE A 231 -18.18 -6.74 -17.46
N ASN A 232 -19.24 -7.52 -17.23
CA ASN A 232 -19.82 -8.46 -18.20
C ASN A 232 -18.75 -9.40 -18.80
N LEU A 233 -17.91 -9.96 -17.92
CA LEU A 233 -16.87 -10.94 -18.26
C LEU A 233 -17.26 -12.32 -17.73
N PRO A 234 -16.77 -13.41 -18.33
CA PRO A 234 -16.96 -14.74 -17.81
C PRO A 234 -16.40 -14.89 -16.38
N ARG A 235 -17.13 -15.55 -15.49
CA ARG A 235 -16.62 -15.91 -14.18
C ARG A 235 -15.41 -16.85 -14.32
N PRO A 236 -14.41 -16.75 -13.44
CA PRO A 236 -13.25 -17.64 -13.47
C PRO A 236 -13.64 -19.07 -13.11
N ARG A 237 -12.95 -20.04 -13.71
CA ARG A 237 -13.09 -21.46 -13.37
C ARG A 237 -12.62 -21.69 -11.92
N ARG A 238 -13.40 -22.48 -11.17
CA ARG A 238 -13.03 -22.95 -9.83
C ARG A 238 -12.20 -24.23 -9.95
N VAL A 239 -11.05 -24.27 -9.25
CA VAL A 239 -10.13 -25.41 -9.29
C VAL A 239 -9.73 -25.86 -7.90
N SER A 240 -9.32 -27.13 -7.77
CA SER A 240 -8.72 -27.63 -6.54
C SER A 240 -7.34 -26.99 -6.30
N TRP A 241 -6.80 -27.17 -5.10
CA TRP A 241 -5.46 -26.69 -4.77
C TRP A 241 -4.36 -27.35 -5.63
N GLU A 242 -4.51 -28.64 -5.91
CA GLU A 242 -3.57 -29.43 -6.72
C GLU A 242 -3.49 -28.89 -8.16
N VAL A 243 -4.64 -28.58 -8.74
CA VAL A 243 -4.71 -27.96 -10.08
C VAL A 243 -4.13 -26.56 -10.05
N ALA A 244 -4.45 -25.76 -9.03
CA ALA A 244 -3.92 -24.40 -8.88
C ALA A 244 -2.38 -24.39 -8.78
N GLN A 245 -1.79 -25.36 -8.07
CA GLN A 245 -0.31 -25.48 -7.96
C GLN A 245 0.38 -25.68 -9.31
N ASN A 246 -0.29 -26.35 -10.25
CA ASN A 246 0.24 -26.60 -11.60
C ASN A 246 0.00 -25.44 -12.57
N GLU A 247 -1.09 -24.69 -12.39
CA GLU A 247 -1.51 -23.66 -13.35
C GLU A 247 -1.14 -22.23 -12.93
N LEU A 248 -0.92 -21.98 -11.62
CA LEU A 248 -0.68 -20.64 -11.12
C LEU A 248 0.80 -20.44 -10.75
N PRO A 249 1.37 -19.26 -11.04
CA PRO A 249 2.73 -18.95 -10.65
C PRO A 249 2.87 -18.78 -9.13
N GLU A 250 4.05 -19.11 -8.57
CA GLU A 250 4.31 -19.13 -7.13
C GLU A 250 3.99 -17.80 -6.42
N ASN A 251 4.17 -16.68 -7.08
CA ASN A 251 3.81 -15.38 -6.53
C ASN A 251 2.29 -15.25 -6.29
N VAL A 252 1.43 -15.90 -7.08
CA VAL A 252 -0.02 -15.97 -6.86
C VAL A 252 -0.34 -16.97 -5.76
N LEU A 253 0.24 -18.17 -5.82
CA LEU A 253 0.05 -19.21 -4.81
C LEU A 253 0.43 -18.71 -3.41
N SER A 254 1.49 -17.91 -3.28
CA SER A 254 1.91 -17.32 -2.00
C SER A 254 0.83 -16.43 -1.36
N PHE A 255 -0.04 -15.80 -2.15
CA PHE A 255 -1.19 -15.06 -1.62
C PHE A 255 -2.35 -15.97 -1.24
N LEU A 256 -2.57 -17.04 -2.01
CA LEU A 256 -3.67 -17.98 -1.77
C LEU A 256 -3.43 -18.89 -0.55
N ARG A 257 -2.19 -18.98 -0.06
CA ARG A 257 -1.83 -19.68 1.19
C ARG A 257 -2.13 -18.88 2.45
N GLU A 258 -2.53 -17.62 2.32
CA GLU A 258 -2.74 -16.74 3.48
C GLU A 258 -4.21 -16.29 3.53
N SER A 259 -4.89 -16.62 4.62
CA SER A 259 -6.28 -16.23 4.87
C SER A 259 -6.38 -15.39 6.16
N ARG A 260 -7.00 -14.22 6.07
CA ARG A 260 -7.24 -13.33 7.22
C ARG A 260 -8.33 -12.32 6.92
N ARG A 261 -8.97 -11.81 7.96
CA ARG A 261 -9.96 -10.73 7.91
C ARG A 261 -9.47 -9.56 8.77
N LEU A 262 -9.21 -8.41 8.15
CA LEU A 262 -8.64 -7.25 8.85
C LEU A 262 -9.75 -6.44 9.52
N ALA A 263 -9.60 -6.20 10.82
CA ALA A 263 -10.37 -5.19 11.53
C ALA A 263 -9.66 -3.81 11.34
N ASN A 264 -10.42 -2.81 10.92
CA ASN A 264 -9.93 -1.44 10.66
C ASN A 264 -10.35 -0.43 11.76
N GLY A 265 -10.65 -0.92 12.95
CA GLY A 265 -11.16 -0.10 14.06
C GLY A 265 -10.26 1.07 14.43
N ARG A 266 -8.93 0.89 14.43
CA ARG A 266 -7.97 1.98 14.69
C ARG A 266 -7.98 3.04 13.60
N LEU A 267 -8.06 2.64 12.33
CA LEU A 267 -8.17 3.57 11.20
C LEU A 267 -9.34 4.54 11.40
N LYS A 268 -10.50 4.01 11.80
CA LYS A 268 -11.72 4.79 12.01
C LYS A 268 -11.67 5.61 13.30
N LYS A 269 -11.28 5.01 14.43
CA LYS A 269 -11.34 5.65 15.74
C LYS A 269 -10.21 6.67 15.95
N GLU A 270 -8.96 6.30 15.62
CA GLU A 270 -7.79 7.14 15.90
C GLU A 270 -7.50 8.12 14.75
N LEU A 271 -7.54 7.65 13.50
CA LEU A 271 -7.31 8.52 12.34
C LEU A 271 -8.58 9.22 11.84
N ARG A 272 -9.76 8.86 12.37
CA ARG A 272 -11.07 9.42 11.99
C ARG A 272 -11.32 9.35 10.48
N VAL A 273 -10.88 8.25 9.86
CA VAL A 273 -11.12 8.01 8.44
C VAL A 273 -12.56 7.56 8.24
N ARG A 274 -13.27 8.28 7.37
CA ARG A 274 -14.58 7.85 6.84
C ARG A 274 -14.34 7.34 5.44
N LEU A 275 -14.58 6.04 5.24
CA LEU A 275 -14.41 5.40 3.94
C LEU A 275 -15.47 5.94 2.95
N ARG A 276 -15.04 6.26 1.75
CA ARG A 276 -15.94 6.59 0.63
C ARG A 276 -16.52 5.33 0.01
N TYR A 277 -15.72 4.27 0.02
CA TYR A 277 -16.07 2.95 -0.50
C TYR A 277 -15.91 1.92 0.62
N PRO A 278 -16.87 1.83 1.58
CA PRO A 278 -16.79 0.91 2.70
C PRO A 278 -16.91 -0.55 2.28
N SER A 279 -17.38 -0.85 1.06
CA SER A 279 -17.37 -2.19 0.50
C SER A 279 -16.72 -2.25 -0.87
N VAL A 280 -16.13 -3.40 -1.19
CA VAL A 280 -15.53 -3.67 -2.52
C VAL A 280 -16.58 -3.47 -3.62
N GLN A 281 -17.83 -3.90 -3.42
CA GLN A 281 -18.89 -3.76 -4.37
C GLN A 281 -19.13 -2.30 -4.78
N GLN A 282 -19.21 -1.38 -3.82
CA GLN A 282 -19.37 0.04 -4.10
C GLN A 282 -18.20 0.61 -4.90
N GLY A 283 -16.98 0.19 -4.54
CA GLY A 283 -15.77 0.64 -5.22
C GLY A 283 -15.62 0.06 -6.63
N VAL A 284 -16.03 -1.19 -6.87
CA VAL A 284 -16.03 -1.82 -8.20
C VAL A 284 -17.04 -1.14 -9.13
N VAL A 285 -18.25 -0.85 -8.63
CA VAL A 285 -19.26 -0.07 -9.37
C VAL A 285 -18.72 1.32 -9.74
N ALA A 286 -18.06 2.01 -8.80
CA ALA A 286 -17.47 3.31 -9.08
C ALA A 286 -16.33 3.23 -10.11
N ALA A 287 -15.49 2.19 -10.02
CA ALA A 287 -14.43 1.93 -10.97
C ALA A 287 -14.98 1.65 -12.38
N TRP A 288 -16.06 0.87 -12.48
CA TRP A 288 -16.74 0.59 -13.74
C TRP A 288 -17.30 1.88 -14.38
N LYS A 289 -18.04 2.70 -13.61
CA LYS A 289 -18.56 3.99 -14.09
C LYS A 289 -17.45 4.88 -14.63
N ALA A 290 -16.31 4.93 -13.97
CA ALA A 290 -15.16 5.71 -14.43
C ALA A 290 -14.57 5.21 -15.77
N THR A 291 -14.73 3.93 -16.13
CA THR A 291 -14.31 3.41 -17.44
C THR A 291 -15.32 3.66 -18.57
N GLN A 292 -16.57 4.02 -18.25
CA GLN A 292 -17.59 4.36 -19.23
C GLN A 292 -17.59 5.85 -19.59
N SER A 293 -16.84 6.67 -18.85
CA SER A 293 -16.81 8.13 -19.04
C SER A 293 -15.68 8.58 -19.98
N PHE A 294 -15.07 7.65 -20.70
CA PHE A 294 -14.05 7.83 -21.74
C PHE A 294 -14.52 7.16 -23.03
#